data_4b85774bdafcb53398dbc9886ebd4c69
#
_entry.id   4b85774bdafcb53398dbc9886ebd4c69
#
_cell.length_a   1.000
_cell.length_b   1.000
_cell.length_c   1.000
_cell.angle_alpha   90.00
_cell.angle_beta   90.00
_cell.angle_gamma   90.00
#
_symmetry.space_group_name_H-M   'P 1'
#
loop_
_entity.id
_entity.type
_entity.pdbx_description
1 polymer ?
#
loop_
_entity_poly.entity_id
_entity_poly.type
_entity_poly.pdbx_seq_one_letter_code
_entity_poly.pdbx_strand_id
1 'polypeptide(L)'
;MSAIGSEANFLNTSALPQLTVRCTKATRRVTIAKPATRAAAMMTVWTSSAVRAVPASFNPLTNRISIEIVSNDPLLDSLAFSRGRVGITVGTTPSLVVPAWPEVARVVEDCRS
;
A
#
# COMPACT_ATOMS: atom_id res chain seq x y z
N MET A 1 -3.66 13.66 -17.22
CA MET A 1 -3.65 12.52 -16.33
C MET A 1 -2.45 11.62 -16.61
N SER A 2 -1.86 11.07 -15.58
CA SER A 2 -0.71 10.21 -15.74
C SER A 2 -1.09 8.89 -16.42
N ALA A 3 -0.29 8.43 -17.41
CA ALA A 3 -0.45 7.14 -18.03
C ALA A 3 -0.19 5.98 -17.05
N ILE A 4 0.46 6.25 -15.93
CA ILE A 4 0.74 5.22 -14.92
C ILE A 4 -0.38 5.03 -13.92
N GLY A 5 -1.43 5.85 -13.96
CA GLY A 5 -2.59 5.73 -13.09
C GLY A 5 -2.58 6.69 -11.92
N SER A 6 -3.28 6.34 -10.86
CA SER A 6 -3.49 7.20 -9.70
C SER A 6 -2.64 6.77 -8.50
N GLU A 7 -2.50 7.68 -7.54
CA GLU A 7 -1.69 7.47 -6.35
C GLU A 7 -2.35 8.12 -5.15
N ALA A 8 -2.34 7.43 -4.02
CA ALA A 8 -2.78 7.96 -2.73
C ALA A 8 -1.62 7.89 -1.75
N ASN A 9 -1.38 8.96 -1.00
CA ASN A 9 -0.31 9.05 -0.02
C ASN A 9 -0.87 9.41 1.35
N PHE A 10 -0.44 8.65 2.36
CA PHE A 10 -0.64 9.03 3.75
C PHE A 10 0.61 9.75 4.22
N LEU A 11 0.47 11.02 4.60
CA LEU A 11 1.59 11.87 4.99
C LEU A 11 1.72 11.98 6.51
N ASN A 12 2.96 12.07 7.01
CA ASN A 12 3.19 12.38 8.42
C ASN A 12 3.07 13.90 8.66
N THR A 13 3.33 14.34 9.89
CA THR A 13 3.23 15.76 10.26
C THR A 13 4.24 16.64 9.55
N SER A 14 5.31 16.06 8.99
CA SER A 14 6.32 16.79 8.20
C SER A 14 6.03 16.71 6.70
N ALA A 15 4.83 16.27 6.31
CA ALA A 15 4.42 16.08 4.92
C ALA A 15 5.25 15.06 4.15
N LEU A 16 5.92 14.13 4.84
CA LEU A 16 6.66 13.04 4.21
C LEU A 16 5.74 11.81 4.06
N PRO A 17 5.75 11.14 2.88
CA PRO A 17 4.91 9.96 2.68
C PRO A 17 5.28 8.83 3.64
N GLN A 18 4.32 8.39 4.45
CA GLN A 18 4.46 7.22 5.32
C GLN A 18 3.95 5.96 4.65
N LEU A 19 2.99 6.11 3.76
CA LEU A 19 2.40 5.01 3.02
C LEU A 19 1.92 5.54 1.68
N THR A 20 2.27 4.82 0.62
CA THR A 20 1.84 5.14 -0.74
C THR A 20 1.09 3.95 -1.31
N VAL A 21 -0.08 4.21 -1.88
CA VAL A 21 -0.86 3.23 -2.64
C VAL A 21 -0.98 3.76 -4.05
N ARG A 22 -0.50 3.00 -5.02
CA ARG A 22 -0.36 3.48 -6.40
C ARG A 22 -0.89 2.46 -7.39
N CYS A 23 -1.67 2.90 -8.35
CA CYS A 23 -2.09 2.09 -9.47
C CYS A 23 -1.13 2.25 -10.65
N THR A 24 -0.67 1.13 -11.20
CA THR A 24 0.02 1.08 -12.49
C THR A 24 -0.93 0.45 -13.50
N LYS A 25 -1.56 1.26 -14.33
CA LYS A 25 -2.60 0.78 -15.26
C LYS A 25 -2.05 -0.17 -16.34
N ALA A 26 -0.81 0.03 -16.75
CA ALA A 26 -0.19 -0.83 -17.75
C ALA A 26 -0.16 -2.30 -17.33
N THR A 27 0.04 -2.56 -16.05
CA THR A 27 0.10 -3.92 -15.49
C THR A 27 -1.15 -4.28 -14.71
N ARG A 28 -2.03 -3.34 -14.46
CA ARG A 28 -3.22 -3.46 -13.59
C ARG A 28 -2.84 -3.99 -12.22
N ARG A 29 -1.78 -3.43 -11.65
CA ARG A 29 -1.29 -3.77 -10.31
C ARG A 29 -1.31 -2.56 -9.41
N VAL A 30 -1.62 -2.82 -8.14
CA VAL A 30 -1.56 -1.81 -7.08
C VAL A 30 -0.30 -2.05 -6.28
N THR A 31 0.53 -1.03 -6.17
CA THR A 31 1.76 -1.06 -5.36
C THR A 31 1.48 -0.37 -4.03
N ILE A 32 1.82 -1.05 -2.95
CA ILE A 32 1.78 -0.47 -1.60
C ILE A 32 3.23 -0.34 -1.14
N ALA A 33 3.66 0.86 -0.83
CA ALA A 33 5.04 1.16 -0.47
C ALA A 33 5.13 2.02 0.79
N LYS A 34 6.20 1.81 1.56
CA LYS A 34 6.49 2.63 2.73
C LYS A 34 7.99 2.83 2.85
N PRO A 35 8.46 3.88 3.55
CA PRO A 35 9.87 4.04 3.83
C PRO A 35 10.41 2.87 4.65
N ALA A 36 11.62 2.44 4.34
CA ALA A 36 12.32 1.40 5.08
C ALA A 36 13.82 1.60 4.94
N THR A 37 14.58 1.16 5.93
CA THR A 37 16.04 1.22 5.91
C THR A 37 16.67 -0.15 5.73
N ARG A 38 15.85 -1.21 5.76
CA ARG A 38 16.30 -2.60 5.62
C ARG A 38 15.36 -3.38 4.75
N ALA A 39 15.90 -4.37 4.07
CA ALA A 39 15.09 -5.34 3.35
C ALA A 39 14.32 -6.23 4.32
N ALA A 40 13.15 -6.66 3.89
CA ALA A 40 12.36 -7.69 4.58
C ALA A 40 11.71 -8.56 3.52
N ALA A 41 11.49 -9.84 3.85
CA ALA A 41 10.94 -10.80 2.89
C ALA A 41 9.45 -10.56 2.64
N MET A 42 8.72 -10.13 3.66
CA MET A 42 7.26 -10.03 3.64
C MET A 42 6.80 -8.70 4.22
N MET A 43 5.69 -8.23 3.68
CA MET A 43 4.92 -7.13 4.26
C MET A 43 3.55 -7.67 4.64
N THR A 44 3.15 -7.50 5.88
CA THR A 44 1.83 -7.92 6.35
C THR A 44 0.88 -6.73 6.31
N VAL A 45 -0.22 -6.90 5.61
CA VAL A 45 -1.30 -5.90 5.51
C VAL A 45 -2.48 -6.41 6.29
N TRP A 46 -2.99 -5.61 7.22
CA TRP A 46 -4.20 -5.96 7.95
C TRP A 46 -5.21 -4.80 7.89
N THR A 47 -6.46 -5.21 7.82
CA THR A 47 -7.61 -4.31 7.72
C THR A 47 -8.66 -4.71 8.74
N SER A 48 -9.81 -4.06 8.73
CA SER A 48 -10.91 -4.46 9.61
C SER A 48 -11.47 -5.86 9.31
N SER A 49 -11.17 -6.41 8.14
CA SER A 49 -11.77 -7.69 7.68
C SER A 49 -10.76 -8.74 7.22
N ALA A 50 -9.47 -8.39 7.07
CA ALA A 50 -8.49 -9.31 6.51
C ALA A 50 -7.08 -9.05 7.04
N VAL A 51 -6.28 -10.10 7.06
CA VAL A 51 -4.83 -10.03 7.34
C VAL A 51 -4.13 -10.91 6.33
N ARG A 52 -3.11 -10.39 5.67
CA ARG A 52 -2.34 -11.17 4.71
C ARG A 52 -0.88 -10.70 4.62
N ALA A 53 0.04 -11.65 4.57
CA ALA A 53 1.45 -11.39 4.31
C ALA A 53 1.71 -11.56 2.82
N VAL A 54 2.42 -10.61 2.22
CA VAL A 54 2.72 -10.58 0.80
C VAL A 54 4.23 -10.43 0.63
N PRO A 55 4.85 -11.15 -0.33
CA PRO A 55 6.27 -10.97 -0.61
C PRO A 55 6.60 -9.51 -0.93
N ALA A 56 7.68 -9.01 -0.34
CA ALA A 56 8.06 -7.61 -0.45
C ALA A 56 9.38 -7.44 -1.19
N SER A 57 9.54 -6.29 -1.85
CA SER A 57 10.77 -5.89 -2.51
C SER A 57 11.30 -4.60 -1.87
N PHE A 58 12.59 -4.57 -1.58
CA PHE A 58 13.25 -3.40 -1.01
C PHE A 58 14.13 -2.74 -2.07
N ASN A 59 14.00 -1.42 -2.20
CA ASN A 59 14.85 -0.62 -3.09
C ASN A 59 15.79 0.23 -2.23
N PRO A 60 17.10 -0.11 -2.19
CA PRO A 60 18.05 0.65 -1.37
C PRO A 60 18.33 2.05 -1.92
N LEU A 61 18.07 2.29 -3.21
CA LEU A 61 18.26 3.62 -3.80
C LEU A 61 17.23 4.62 -3.32
N THR A 62 16.02 4.17 -3.03
CA THR A 62 14.93 5.03 -2.57
C THR A 62 14.61 4.84 -1.09
N ASN A 63 15.22 3.85 -0.43
CA ASN A 63 14.91 3.47 0.94
C ASN A 63 13.41 3.22 1.11
N ARG A 64 12.83 2.42 0.21
CA ARG A 64 11.42 2.05 0.25
C ARG A 64 11.26 0.55 0.08
N ILE A 65 10.30 0.00 0.80
CA ILE A 65 9.87 -1.39 0.65
C ILE A 65 8.45 -1.39 0.10
N SER A 66 8.17 -2.30 -0.81
CA SER A 66 6.88 -2.32 -1.51
C SER A 66 6.41 -3.74 -1.80
N ILE A 67 5.09 -3.84 -1.99
CA ILE A 67 4.43 -5.04 -2.50
C ILE A 67 3.59 -4.67 -3.71
N GLU A 68 3.38 -5.64 -4.59
CA GLU A 68 2.49 -5.49 -5.73
C GLU A 68 1.34 -6.47 -5.61
N ILE A 69 0.12 -5.99 -5.85
CA ILE A 69 -1.10 -6.77 -5.73
C ILE A 69 -1.89 -6.61 -7.02
N VAL A 70 -2.36 -7.73 -7.57
CA VAL A 70 -3.21 -7.70 -8.77
C VAL A 70 -4.50 -6.95 -8.47
N SER A 71 -4.96 -6.12 -9.41
CA SER A 71 -6.07 -5.17 -9.18
C SER A 71 -7.38 -5.83 -8.75
N ASN A 72 -7.61 -7.09 -9.10
CA ASN A 72 -8.83 -7.80 -8.72
C ASN A 72 -8.68 -8.64 -7.44
N ASP A 73 -7.57 -8.51 -6.73
CA ASP A 73 -7.33 -9.28 -5.51
C ASP A 73 -8.30 -8.84 -4.40
N PRO A 74 -8.92 -9.79 -3.68
CA PRO A 74 -9.82 -9.47 -2.56
C PRO A 74 -9.18 -8.64 -1.45
N LEU A 75 -7.87 -8.71 -1.27
CA LEU A 75 -7.18 -7.88 -0.28
C LEU A 75 -7.38 -6.40 -0.55
N LEU A 76 -7.44 -6.00 -1.82
CA LEU A 76 -7.69 -4.60 -2.20
C LEU A 76 -9.09 -4.16 -1.83
N ASP A 77 -10.08 -5.06 -1.91
CA ASP A 77 -11.43 -4.76 -1.42
C ASP A 77 -11.42 -4.53 0.08
N SER A 78 -10.74 -5.40 0.82
CA SER A 78 -10.61 -5.24 2.27
C SER A 78 -9.92 -3.93 2.63
N LEU A 79 -8.89 -3.53 1.88
CA LEU A 79 -8.17 -2.29 2.08
C LEU A 79 -9.05 -1.08 1.75
N ALA A 80 -9.73 -1.11 0.61
CA ALA A 80 -10.57 0.00 0.13
C ALA A 80 -11.79 0.24 1.03
N PHE A 81 -12.35 -0.82 1.61
CA PHE A 81 -13.55 -0.75 2.43
C PHE A 81 -13.29 -0.95 3.92
N SER A 82 -12.02 -0.83 4.34
CA SER A 82 -11.67 -0.97 5.74
C SER A 82 -12.35 0.11 6.58
N ARG A 83 -12.83 -0.29 7.75
CA ARG A 83 -13.42 0.62 8.71
C ARG A 83 -12.43 0.88 9.84
N GLY A 84 -12.17 2.16 10.11
CA GLY A 84 -11.28 2.55 11.17
C GLY A 84 -9.83 2.58 10.74
N ARG A 85 -9.09 1.47 10.88
CA ARG A 85 -7.64 1.49 10.70
C ARG A 85 -7.16 0.41 9.74
N VAL A 86 -6.06 0.74 9.06
CA VAL A 86 -5.30 -0.18 8.23
C VAL A 86 -3.88 -0.24 8.80
N GLY A 87 -3.32 -1.45 8.89
CA GLY A 87 -1.98 -1.62 9.43
C GLY A 87 -1.04 -2.28 8.44
N ILE A 88 0.23 -1.86 8.50
CA ILE A 88 1.30 -2.43 7.70
C ILE A 88 2.43 -2.82 8.65
N THR A 89 2.83 -4.07 8.60
CA THR A 89 3.94 -4.59 9.39
C THR A 89 5.02 -5.15 8.48
N VAL A 90 6.26 -4.73 8.69
CA VAL A 90 7.41 -5.16 7.90
C VAL A 90 8.50 -5.62 8.85
N GLY A 91 8.87 -6.90 8.75
CA GLY A 91 9.92 -7.49 9.57
C GLY A 91 9.66 -7.31 11.06
N THR A 92 10.69 -6.87 11.78
CA THR A 92 10.63 -6.62 13.22
C THR A 92 10.35 -5.16 13.58
N THR A 93 10.11 -4.32 12.57
CA THR A 93 9.82 -2.90 12.80
C THR A 93 8.43 -2.72 13.40
N PRO A 94 8.19 -1.61 14.12
CA PRO A 94 6.85 -1.30 14.61
C PRO A 94 5.85 -1.20 13.46
N SER A 95 4.62 -1.66 13.71
CA SER A 95 3.55 -1.57 12.72
C SER A 95 3.21 -0.11 12.43
N LEU A 96 3.02 0.20 11.15
CA LEU A 96 2.44 1.47 10.74
C LEU A 96 0.93 1.30 10.75
N VAL A 97 0.23 2.09 11.53
CA VAL A 97 -1.23 2.07 11.61
C VAL A 97 -1.73 3.43 11.14
N VAL A 98 -2.59 3.41 10.15
CA VAL A 98 -3.15 4.64 9.56
C VAL A 98 -4.67 4.53 9.52
N PRO A 99 -5.39 5.67 9.59
CA PRO A 99 -6.83 5.64 9.37
C PRO A 99 -7.13 5.26 7.92
N ALA A 100 -8.24 4.58 7.70
CA ALA A 100 -8.71 4.34 6.34
C ALA A 100 -9.06 5.69 5.69
N TRP A 101 -8.64 5.87 4.42
CA TRP A 101 -8.94 7.11 3.71
C TRP A 101 -9.47 6.83 2.31
N PRO A 102 -10.40 7.70 1.81
CA PRO A 102 -11.16 7.40 0.59
C PRO A 102 -10.31 7.36 -0.69
N GLU A 103 -9.15 7.99 -0.70
CA GLU A 103 -8.26 8.00 -1.87
C GLU A 103 -7.79 6.60 -2.24
N VAL A 104 -7.68 5.70 -1.27
CA VAL A 104 -7.30 4.30 -1.52
C VAL A 104 -8.35 3.61 -2.37
N ALA A 105 -9.63 3.81 -2.06
CA ALA A 105 -10.71 3.22 -2.85
C ALA A 105 -10.67 3.73 -4.30
N ARG A 106 -10.34 5.00 -4.50
CA ARG A 106 -10.21 5.57 -5.85
C ARG A 106 -9.06 4.94 -6.62
N VAL A 107 -7.93 4.71 -5.97
CA VAL A 107 -6.79 4.06 -6.60
C VAL A 107 -7.15 2.63 -7.04
N VAL A 108 -7.82 1.89 -6.17
CA VAL A 108 -8.25 0.53 -6.47
C VAL A 108 -9.23 0.50 -7.64
N GLU A 109 -10.23 1.38 -7.62
CA GLU A 109 -11.22 1.48 -8.70
C GLU A 109 -10.57 1.86 -10.03
N ASP A 110 -9.65 2.82 -10.00
CA ASP A 110 -8.94 3.26 -11.20
C ASP A 110 -8.13 2.13 -11.80
N CYS A 111 -7.55 1.28 -10.96
CA CYS A 111 -6.77 0.13 -11.42
C CYS A 111 -7.62 -0.97 -12.04
N ARG A 112 -8.90 -1.00 -11.75
CA ARG A 112 -9.86 -1.99 -12.25
C ARG A 112 -10.59 -1.54 -13.51
N SER A 113 -10.57 -0.26 -13.78
CA SER A 113 -11.29 0.30 -14.93
C SER A 113 -10.56 0.16 -16.27
#